data_e2bac4d339a0eab83cd414d6fa12692e
#
_entry.id   e2bac4d339a0eab83cd414d6fa12692e
#
_cell.length_a   1.000
_cell.length_b   1.000
_cell.length_c   1.000
_cell.angle_alpha   90.00
_cell.angle_beta   90.00
_cell.angle_gamma   90.00
#
_symmetry.space_group_name_H-M   'P 1'
#
loop_
_entity.id
_entity.type
_entity.pdbx_description
1 polymer ?
#
loop_
_entity_poly.entity_id
_entity_poly.type
_entity_poly.pdbx_seq_one_letter_code
_entity_poly.pdbx_strand_id
1 'polypeptide(L)'
;IATGALKPKVAVTLAAILNLVGAFLSVEVAATITKDVLKIQQTSGDGTGELVTGHDSNTALIIIFAGLIGAILWNLFTWLFGLPSSSSHALFGGLVGSGLAALGSTGVNWHGLLGKIVVPALFAPVIACVVAAIGTLLIYAITNTLNERRKENGFRTGQIATASLVSLAH
;
A
#
# COMPACT_ATOMS: atom_id res chain seq x y z
N ILE A 1 6.63 15.40 -12.70
CA ILE A 1 7.95 15.84 -13.17
C ILE A 1 7.99 15.82 -14.69
N ALA A 2 7.68 14.71 -15.34
CA ALA A 2 7.71 14.57 -16.81
C ALA A 2 6.82 15.58 -17.55
N THR A 3 5.69 15.95 -16.98
CA THR A 3 4.72 16.92 -17.54
C THR A 3 5.07 18.37 -17.25
N GLY A 4 6.15 18.66 -16.52
CA GLY A 4 6.53 20.01 -16.11
C GLY A 4 5.64 20.66 -15.04
N ALA A 5 4.65 19.96 -14.49
CA ALA A 5 3.74 20.49 -13.47
C ALA A 5 4.48 20.92 -12.20
N LEU A 6 5.50 20.17 -11.77
CA LEU A 6 6.35 20.48 -10.62
C LEU A 6 7.83 20.35 -10.98
N LYS A 7 8.66 21.25 -10.43
CA LYS A 7 10.11 21.10 -10.49
C LYS A 7 10.56 19.87 -9.70
N PRO A 8 11.58 19.10 -10.16
CA PRO A 8 11.98 17.85 -9.51
C PRO A 8 12.24 17.96 -8.00
N LYS A 9 12.98 18.97 -7.57
CA LYS A 9 13.26 19.18 -6.13
C LYS A 9 11.99 19.39 -5.31
N VAL A 10 11.04 20.20 -5.82
CA VAL A 10 9.76 20.48 -5.14
C VAL A 10 8.90 19.21 -5.09
N ALA A 11 8.85 18.43 -6.17
CA ALA A 11 8.09 17.19 -6.22
C ALA A 11 8.60 16.18 -5.21
N VAL A 12 9.92 15.96 -5.13
CA VAL A 12 10.53 15.02 -4.18
C VAL A 12 10.31 15.48 -2.73
N THR A 13 10.52 16.76 -2.43
CA THR A 13 10.30 17.29 -1.07
C THR A 13 8.83 17.15 -0.65
N LEU A 14 7.90 17.50 -1.53
CA LEU A 14 6.46 17.37 -1.26
C LEU A 14 6.07 15.91 -1.02
N ALA A 15 6.53 14.99 -1.87
CA ALA A 15 6.27 13.57 -1.72
C ALA A 15 6.85 13.03 -0.40
N ALA A 16 8.09 13.40 -0.05
CA ALA A 16 8.72 12.97 1.19
C ALA A 16 7.94 13.42 2.44
N ILE A 17 7.51 14.68 2.47
CA ILE A 17 6.71 15.20 3.58
C ILE A 17 5.35 14.50 3.67
N LEU A 18 4.65 14.35 2.53
CA LEU A 18 3.33 13.74 2.51
C LEU A 18 3.38 12.24 2.85
N ASN A 19 4.39 11.50 2.37
CA ASN A 19 4.60 10.12 2.76
C ASN A 19 4.89 9.98 4.26
N LEU A 20 5.70 10.88 4.83
CA LEU A 20 5.95 10.89 6.27
C LEU A 20 4.66 11.13 7.06
N VAL A 21 3.86 12.12 6.67
CA VAL A 21 2.57 12.40 7.30
C VAL A 21 1.63 11.19 7.15
N GLY A 22 1.55 10.60 5.96
CA GLY A 22 0.75 9.40 5.67
C GLY A 22 1.15 8.22 6.55
N ALA A 23 2.45 8.00 6.75
CA ALA A 23 2.97 6.94 7.62
C ALA A 23 2.49 7.09 9.08
N PHE A 24 2.45 8.31 9.61
CA PHE A 24 1.89 8.55 10.96
C PHE A 24 0.39 8.32 11.04
N LEU A 25 -0.35 8.65 9.98
CA LEU A 25 -1.81 8.45 9.93
C LEU A 25 -2.20 6.98 9.72
N SER A 26 -1.29 6.15 9.22
CA SER A 26 -1.57 4.76 8.82
C SER A 26 -1.18 3.70 9.86
N VAL A 27 -0.83 4.08 11.08
CA VAL A 27 -0.40 3.14 12.14
C VAL A 27 -1.45 2.07 12.42
N GLU A 28 -2.74 2.46 12.51
CA GLU A 28 -3.84 1.51 12.72
C GLU A 28 -4.02 0.55 11.53
N VAL A 29 -3.77 1.04 10.31
CA VAL A 29 -3.81 0.23 9.09
C VAL A 29 -2.72 -0.84 9.13
N ALA A 30 -1.50 -0.49 9.54
CA ALA A 30 -0.40 -1.44 9.69
C ALA A 30 -0.73 -2.55 10.70
N ALA A 31 -1.32 -2.19 11.84
CA ALA A 31 -1.76 -3.16 12.84
C ALA A 31 -2.85 -4.09 12.31
N THR A 32 -3.81 -3.56 11.55
CA THR A 32 -4.89 -4.33 10.93
C THR A 32 -4.34 -5.30 9.88
N ILE A 33 -3.44 -4.84 9.01
CA ILE A 33 -2.79 -5.67 7.99
C ILE A 33 -2.05 -6.84 8.65
N THR A 34 -1.30 -6.58 9.71
CA THR A 34 -0.56 -7.65 10.41
C THR A 34 -1.50 -8.71 10.98
N LYS A 35 -2.62 -8.31 11.61
CA LYS A 35 -3.64 -9.23 12.14
C LYS A 35 -4.37 -10.00 11.04
N ASP A 36 -4.57 -9.41 9.88
CA ASP A 36 -5.23 -10.06 8.75
C ASP A 36 -4.34 -11.09 8.05
N VAL A 37 -3.03 -10.96 8.15
CA VAL A 37 -2.04 -11.87 7.53
C VAL A 37 -1.54 -12.94 8.50
N LEU A 38 -1.24 -12.55 9.74
CA LEU A 38 -0.63 -13.42 10.73
C LEU A 38 -1.56 -13.68 11.92
N LYS A 39 -1.66 -14.93 12.34
CA LYS A 39 -2.34 -15.32 13.57
C LYS A 39 -1.39 -15.25 14.78
N ILE A 40 -0.87 -14.06 15.06
CA ILE A 40 0.07 -13.87 16.17
C ILE A 40 -0.66 -13.60 17.49
N GLN A 41 -1.88 -13.03 17.42
CA GLN A 41 -2.71 -12.74 18.57
C GLN A 41 -4.08 -13.38 18.46
N GLN A 42 -4.51 -14.13 19.47
CA GLN A 42 -5.93 -14.38 19.72
C GLN A 42 -6.44 -13.34 20.71
N THR A 43 -7.58 -12.73 20.38
CA THR A 43 -8.28 -11.90 21.35
C THR A 43 -8.96 -12.85 22.33
N SER A 44 -8.45 -13.01 23.55
CA SER A 44 -9.20 -13.60 24.64
C SER A 44 -10.44 -12.74 24.91
N GLY A 45 -11.55 -13.36 25.29
CA GLY A 45 -12.83 -12.68 25.49
C GLY A 45 -12.85 -11.55 26.54
N ASP A 46 -11.74 -11.30 27.23
CA ASP A 46 -11.54 -10.21 28.20
C ASP A 46 -10.84 -8.97 27.58
N GLY A 47 -10.57 -8.98 26.26
CA GLY A 47 -9.93 -7.86 25.58
C GLY A 47 -8.39 -7.82 25.69
N THR A 48 -7.78 -8.74 26.43
CA THR A 48 -6.33 -8.92 26.45
C THR A 48 -5.92 -9.86 25.32
N GLY A 49 -5.18 -9.35 24.32
CA GLY A 49 -4.68 -10.15 23.20
C GLY A 49 -3.61 -11.14 23.69
N GLU A 50 -3.98 -12.41 23.85
CA GLU A 50 -3.02 -13.47 24.16
C GLU A 50 -2.35 -13.97 22.88
N LEU A 51 -1.02 -14.19 22.91
CA LEU A 51 -0.27 -14.70 21.77
C LEU A 51 -0.64 -16.17 21.50
N VAL A 52 -1.14 -16.46 20.28
CA VAL A 52 -1.68 -17.78 19.87
C VAL A 52 -0.71 -18.93 20.07
N THR A 53 0.58 -18.65 20.22
CA THR A 53 1.63 -19.67 20.12
C THR A 53 2.43 -19.89 21.41
N GLY A 54 2.04 -19.28 22.54
CA GLY A 54 2.86 -19.32 23.75
C GLY A 54 4.26 -18.71 23.52
N HIS A 55 4.45 -17.99 22.43
CA HIS A 55 5.70 -17.31 22.11
C HIS A 55 5.68 -15.90 22.71
N ASP A 56 6.82 -15.48 23.25
CA ASP A 56 6.99 -14.14 23.79
C ASP A 56 6.74 -13.06 22.74
N SER A 57 6.34 -11.86 23.18
CA SER A 57 6.16 -10.68 22.32
C SER A 57 7.36 -10.40 21.43
N ASN A 58 8.57 -10.77 21.85
CA ASN A 58 9.80 -10.67 21.10
C ASN A 58 9.79 -11.55 19.82
N THR A 59 9.24 -12.76 19.89
CA THR A 59 9.15 -13.67 18.73
C THR A 59 8.22 -13.08 17.66
N ALA A 60 7.09 -12.51 18.07
CA ALA A 60 6.17 -11.84 17.16
C ALA A 60 6.83 -10.65 16.43
N LEU A 61 7.58 -9.83 17.17
CA LEU A 61 8.34 -8.71 16.60
C LEU A 61 9.42 -9.18 15.62
N ILE A 62 10.13 -10.27 15.94
CA ILE A 62 11.15 -10.86 15.05
C ILE A 62 10.51 -11.34 13.74
N ILE A 63 9.35 -12.01 13.79
CA ILE A 63 8.62 -12.47 12.60
C ILE A 63 8.23 -11.30 11.71
N ILE A 64 7.65 -10.25 12.30
CA ILE A 64 7.26 -9.04 11.57
C ILE A 64 8.49 -8.37 10.96
N PHE A 65 9.56 -8.21 11.73
CA PHE A 65 10.79 -7.59 11.26
C PHE A 65 11.45 -8.38 10.12
N ALA A 66 11.49 -9.72 10.21
CA ALA A 66 11.96 -10.58 9.14
C ALA A 66 11.10 -10.43 7.86
N GLY A 67 9.78 -10.32 8.03
CA GLY A 67 8.86 -10.06 6.91
C GLY A 67 9.12 -8.72 6.23
N LEU A 68 9.38 -7.66 7.01
CA LEU A 68 9.74 -6.34 6.49
C LEU A 68 11.06 -6.36 5.72
N ILE A 69 12.09 -7.03 6.26
CA ILE A 69 13.37 -7.21 5.56
C ILE A 69 13.16 -7.95 4.24
N GLY A 70 12.38 -9.03 4.24
CA GLY A 70 12.05 -9.77 3.02
C GLY A 70 11.36 -8.91 1.97
N ALA A 71 10.42 -8.07 2.38
CA ALA A 71 9.74 -7.13 1.49
C ALA A 71 10.69 -6.07 0.90
N ILE A 72 11.58 -5.53 1.73
CA ILE A 72 12.60 -4.55 1.29
C ILE A 72 13.55 -5.19 0.29
N LEU A 73 14.07 -6.38 0.59
CA LEU A 73 14.97 -7.10 -0.31
C LEU A 73 14.31 -7.43 -1.64
N TRP A 74 13.02 -7.83 -1.64
CA TRP A 74 12.25 -8.05 -2.86
C TRP A 74 12.11 -6.76 -3.69
N ASN A 75 11.77 -5.64 -3.05
CA ASN A 75 11.66 -4.36 -3.76
C ASN A 75 13.01 -3.89 -4.32
N LEU A 76 14.12 -4.07 -3.59
CA LEU A 76 15.46 -3.78 -4.10
C LEU A 76 15.81 -4.67 -5.29
N PHE A 77 15.53 -5.96 -5.19
CA PHE A 77 15.76 -6.92 -6.27
C PHE A 77 15.00 -6.50 -7.54
N THR A 78 13.68 -6.28 -7.42
CA THR A 78 12.85 -5.89 -8.57
C THR A 78 13.28 -4.54 -9.16
N TRP A 79 13.71 -3.60 -8.32
CA TRP A 79 14.24 -2.33 -8.76
C TRP A 79 15.55 -2.47 -9.55
N LEU A 80 16.49 -3.30 -9.07
CA LEU A 80 17.75 -3.56 -9.75
C LEU A 80 17.57 -4.16 -11.16
N PHE A 81 16.55 -5.01 -11.32
CA PHE A 81 16.24 -5.65 -12.59
C PHE A 81 15.22 -4.88 -13.45
N GLY A 82 14.78 -3.70 -13.00
CA GLY A 82 13.77 -2.90 -13.70
C GLY A 82 12.40 -3.58 -13.82
N LEU A 83 12.07 -4.49 -12.92
CA LEU A 83 10.80 -5.19 -12.90
C LEU A 83 9.74 -4.36 -12.15
N PRO A 84 8.52 -4.22 -12.71
CA PRO A 84 7.45 -3.56 -11.98
C PRO A 84 7.05 -4.38 -10.75
N SER A 85 7.05 -3.75 -9.59
CA SER A 85 6.71 -4.39 -8.32
C SER A 85 5.74 -3.52 -7.52
N SER A 86 4.89 -4.19 -6.72
CA SER A 86 4.02 -3.53 -5.75
C SER A 86 4.61 -3.69 -4.35
N SER A 87 4.91 -2.58 -3.69
CA SER A 87 5.44 -2.57 -2.32
C SER A 87 4.47 -3.24 -1.32
N SER A 88 3.16 -3.04 -1.50
CA SER A 88 2.14 -3.68 -0.66
C SER A 88 2.14 -5.20 -0.81
N HIS A 89 2.19 -5.71 -2.06
CA HIS A 89 2.27 -7.15 -2.30
C HIS A 89 3.57 -7.76 -1.79
N ALA A 90 4.69 -7.03 -1.92
CA ALA A 90 5.96 -7.43 -1.34
C ALA A 90 5.89 -7.55 0.19
N LEU A 91 5.23 -6.59 0.85
CA LEU A 91 4.99 -6.61 2.29
C LEU A 91 4.16 -7.83 2.72
N PHE A 92 3.04 -8.07 2.04
CA PHE A 92 2.21 -9.26 2.33
C PHE A 92 2.98 -10.56 2.11
N GLY A 93 3.72 -10.67 1.01
CA GLY A 93 4.56 -11.83 0.72
C GLY A 93 5.65 -12.05 1.77
N GLY A 94 6.30 -10.98 2.22
CA GLY A 94 7.29 -11.01 3.30
C GLY A 94 6.69 -11.49 4.63
N LEU A 95 5.54 -10.95 5.03
CA LEU A 95 4.85 -11.36 6.26
C LEU A 95 4.35 -12.81 6.21
N VAL A 96 3.76 -13.23 5.08
CA VAL A 96 3.36 -14.63 4.88
C VAL A 96 4.58 -15.55 4.93
N GLY A 97 5.66 -15.19 4.24
CA GLY A 97 6.90 -15.99 4.21
C GLY A 97 7.53 -16.15 5.58
N SER A 98 7.67 -15.06 6.34
CA SER A 98 8.21 -15.11 7.71
C SER A 98 7.30 -15.87 8.68
N GLY A 99 5.98 -15.70 8.55
CA GLY A 99 5.01 -16.44 9.34
C GLY A 99 5.04 -17.94 9.05
N LEU A 100 5.11 -18.33 7.79
CA LEU A 100 5.26 -19.73 7.39
C LEU A 100 6.56 -20.36 7.90
N ALA A 101 7.66 -19.63 7.82
CA ALA A 101 8.97 -20.10 8.26
C ALA A 101 9.03 -20.30 9.78
N ALA A 102 8.41 -19.39 10.55
CA ALA A 102 8.49 -19.42 12.01
C ALA A 102 7.38 -20.26 12.67
N LEU A 103 6.15 -20.23 12.14
CA LEU A 103 4.95 -20.79 12.78
C LEU A 103 4.29 -21.91 11.93
N GLY A 104 4.81 -22.16 10.75
CA GLY A 104 4.17 -23.08 9.81
C GLY A 104 2.86 -22.52 9.22
N SER A 105 2.09 -23.39 8.58
CA SER A 105 0.84 -23.01 7.91
C SER A 105 -0.27 -22.50 8.86
N THR A 106 -0.20 -22.89 10.13
CA THR A 106 -1.18 -22.48 11.17
C THR A 106 -1.00 -21.06 11.61
N GLY A 107 0.21 -20.49 11.48
CA GLY A 107 0.53 -19.11 11.82
C GLY A 107 0.03 -18.07 10.81
N VAL A 108 -0.42 -18.51 9.63
CA VAL A 108 -0.95 -17.63 8.58
C VAL A 108 -2.49 -17.60 8.64
N ASN A 109 -3.06 -16.41 8.57
CA ASN A 109 -4.50 -16.23 8.47
C ASN A 109 -4.96 -16.35 7.01
N TRP A 110 -5.09 -17.57 6.52
CA TRP A 110 -5.49 -17.84 5.13
C TRP A 110 -6.82 -17.20 4.74
N HIS A 111 -7.79 -17.18 5.64
CA HIS A 111 -9.09 -16.57 5.37
C HIS A 111 -8.97 -15.06 5.20
N GLY A 112 -8.22 -14.40 6.08
CA GLY A 112 -7.93 -12.96 5.97
C GLY A 112 -7.12 -12.65 4.72
N LEU A 113 -6.06 -13.42 4.45
CA LEU A 113 -5.21 -13.27 3.28
C LEU A 113 -6.00 -13.40 1.97
N LEU A 114 -6.80 -14.46 1.83
CA LEU A 114 -7.58 -14.68 0.61
C LEU A 114 -8.69 -13.64 0.45
N GLY A 115 -9.50 -13.41 1.47
CA GLY A 115 -10.67 -12.54 1.38
C GLY A 115 -10.35 -11.05 1.29
N LYS A 116 -9.33 -10.59 2.04
CA LYS A 116 -9.02 -9.16 2.15
C LYS A 116 -7.87 -8.70 1.23
N ILE A 117 -7.05 -9.63 0.74
CA ILE A 117 -5.87 -9.29 -0.06
C ILE A 117 -5.97 -9.88 -1.46
N VAL A 118 -6.09 -11.21 -1.59
CA VAL A 118 -6.02 -11.88 -2.91
C VAL A 118 -7.26 -11.55 -3.75
N VAL A 119 -8.46 -11.68 -3.18
CA VAL A 119 -9.71 -11.41 -3.91
C VAL A 119 -9.78 -9.94 -4.36
N PRO A 120 -9.58 -8.93 -3.49
CA PRO A 120 -9.52 -7.53 -3.94
C PRO A 120 -8.44 -7.28 -4.99
N ALA A 121 -7.26 -7.89 -4.87
CA ALA A 121 -6.16 -7.73 -5.83
C ALA A 121 -6.52 -8.24 -7.23
N LEU A 122 -7.28 -9.33 -7.33
CA LEU A 122 -7.77 -9.85 -8.61
C LEU A 122 -8.81 -8.93 -9.27
N PHE A 123 -9.68 -8.31 -8.48
CA PHE A 123 -10.71 -7.40 -9.00
C PHE A 123 -10.22 -5.97 -9.20
N ALA A 124 -9.15 -5.56 -8.51
CA ALA A 124 -8.61 -4.19 -8.57
C ALA A 124 -8.34 -3.69 -10.00
N PRO A 125 -7.71 -4.46 -10.93
CA PRO A 125 -7.47 -3.99 -12.29
C PRO A 125 -8.76 -3.69 -13.06
N VAL A 126 -9.80 -4.52 -12.87
CA VAL A 126 -11.10 -4.33 -13.54
C VAL A 126 -11.78 -3.07 -13.02
N ILE A 127 -11.84 -2.92 -11.70
CA ILE A 127 -12.43 -1.74 -11.06
C ILE A 127 -11.66 -0.48 -11.46
N ALA A 128 -10.33 -0.53 -11.42
CA ALA A 128 -9.49 0.60 -11.82
C ALA A 128 -9.70 0.98 -13.30
N CYS A 129 -9.84 0.00 -14.19
CA CYS A 129 -10.12 0.24 -15.61
C CYS A 129 -11.47 0.96 -15.80
N VAL A 130 -12.52 0.49 -15.12
CA VAL A 130 -13.86 1.12 -15.19
C VAL A 130 -13.82 2.54 -14.64
N VAL A 131 -13.22 2.74 -13.47
CA VAL A 131 -13.10 4.07 -12.85
C VAL A 131 -12.28 5.03 -13.72
N ALA A 132 -11.17 4.54 -14.29
CA ALA A 132 -10.34 5.34 -15.19
C ALA A 132 -11.08 5.71 -16.48
N ALA A 133 -11.83 4.78 -17.06
CA ALA A 133 -12.63 5.05 -18.25
C ALA A 133 -13.69 6.11 -18.00
N ILE A 134 -14.46 5.97 -16.91
CA ILE A 134 -15.48 6.95 -16.52
C ILE A 134 -14.83 8.30 -16.21
N GLY A 135 -13.74 8.32 -15.43
CA GLY A 135 -13.01 9.55 -15.11
C GLY A 135 -12.49 10.27 -16.34
N THR A 136 -11.94 9.52 -17.29
CA THR A 136 -11.47 10.08 -18.58
C THR A 136 -12.61 10.70 -19.37
N LEU A 137 -13.74 9.99 -19.52
CA LEU A 137 -14.92 10.52 -20.22
C LEU A 137 -15.46 11.79 -19.57
N LEU A 138 -15.52 11.83 -18.24
CA LEU A 138 -15.95 13.03 -17.50
C LEU A 138 -14.99 14.20 -17.72
N ILE A 139 -13.68 13.96 -17.66
CA ILE A 139 -12.67 15.00 -17.93
C ILE A 139 -12.83 15.54 -19.36
N TYR A 140 -13.00 14.66 -20.36
CA TYR A 140 -13.23 15.08 -21.74
C TYR A 140 -14.51 15.91 -21.88
N ALA A 141 -15.62 15.47 -21.26
CA ALA A 141 -16.88 16.20 -21.29
C ALA A 141 -16.75 17.62 -20.70
N ILE A 142 -16.06 17.75 -19.57
CA ILE A 142 -15.85 19.02 -18.89
C ILE A 142 -14.89 19.93 -19.66
N THR A 143 -13.80 19.37 -20.18
CA THR A 143 -12.73 20.16 -20.82
C THR A 143 -13.06 20.56 -22.24
N ASN A 144 -13.98 19.86 -22.91
CA ASN A 144 -14.36 20.17 -24.30
C ASN A 144 -14.93 21.60 -24.46
N THR A 145 -15.50 22.15 -23.40
CA THR A 145 -16.10 23.51 -23.40
C THR A 145 -15.16 24.59 -22.86
N LEU A 146 -13.94 24.24 -22.41
CA LEU A 146 -13.01 25.18 -21.80
C LEU A 146 -12.00 25.74 -22.81
N ASN A 147 -11.57 27.00 -22.60
CA ASN A 147 -10.49 27.61 -23.36
C ASN A 147 -9.14 26.95 -23.00
N GLU A 148 -8.19 26.89 -23.96
CA GLU A 148 -6.89 26.21 -23.83
C GLU A 148 -6.13 26.62 -22.57
N ARG A 149 -6.08 27.91 -22.23
CA ARG A 149 -5.39 28.41 -21.02
C ARG A 149 -6.03 27.88 -19.71
N ARG A 150 -7.35 27.70 -19.68
CA ARG A 150 -8.07 27.12 -18.52
C ARG A 150 -7.83 25.61 -18.43
N LYS A 151 -7.77 24.93 -19.56
CA LYS A 151 -7.41 23.49 -19.64
C LYS A 151 -6.02 23.26 -19.06
N GLU A 152 -5.00 23.99 -19.52
CA GLU A 152 -3.63 23.84 -19.06
C GLU A 152 -3.48 24.05 -17.55
N ASN A 153 -4.05 25.14 -17.02
CA ASN A 153 -4.02 25.41 -15.58
C ASN A 153 -4.80 24.35 -14.77
N GLY A 154 -5.95 23.92 -15.27
CA GLY A 154 -6.76 22.88 -14.63
C GLY A 154 -6.03 21.53 -14.57
N PHE A 155 -5.42 21.10 -15.67
CA PHE A 155 -4.65 19.86 -15.71
C PHE A 155 -3.41 19.92 -14.80
N ARG A 156 -2.68 21.05 -14.82
CA ARG A 156 -1.53 21.22 -13.94
C ARG A 156 -1.91 21.15 -12.46
N THR A 157 -2.97 21.85 -12.06
CA THR A 157 -3.47 21.81 -10.67
C THR A 157 -3.98 20.42 -10.31
N GLY A 158 -4.73 19.76 -11.21
CA GLY A 158 -5.20 18.40 -11.02
C GLY A 158 -4.06 17.40 -10.83
N GLN A 159 -3.00 17.49 -11.64
CA GLN A 159 -1.81 16.63 -11.50
C GLN A 159 -1.11 16.83 -10.16
N ILE A 160 -0.97 18.07 -9.70
CA ILE A 160 -0.36 18.35 -8.40
C ILE A 160 -1.22 17.79 -7.26
N ALA A 161 -2.54 18.02 -7.32
CA ALA A 161 -3.47 17.53 -6.30
C ALA A 161 -3.50 16.01 -6.24
N THR A 162 -3.62 15.33 -7.38
CA THR A 162 -3.63 13.85 -7.42
C THR A 162 -2.29 13.25 -6.99
N ALA A 163 -1.17 13.82 -7.42
CA ALA A 163 0.15 13.37 -6.98
C ALA A 163 0.34 13.56 -5.46
N SER A 164 -0.17 14.66 -4.90
CA SER A 164 -0.13 14.91 -3.45
C SER A 164 -1.00 13.90 -2.67
N LEU A 165 -2.22 13.62 -3.15
CA LEU A 165 -3.11 12.64 -2.52
C LEU A 165 -2.53 11.23 -2.58
N VAL A 166 -1.96 10.82 -3.72
CA VAL A 166 -1.29 9.52 -3.85
C VAL A 166 -0.09 9.43 -2.91
N SER A 167 0.73 10.49 -2.81
CA SER A 167 1.86 10.51 -1.87
C SER A 167 1.45 10.45 -0.40
N LEU A 168 0.29 11.01 -0.05
CA LEU A 168 -0.25 10.93 1.32
C LEU A 168 -0.81 9.53 1.64
N ALA A 169 -1.40 8.87 0.64
CA ALA A 169 -2.02 7.55 0.80
C ALA A 169 -1.00 6.39 0.71
N HIS A 170 0.22 6.65 0.27
CA HIS A 170 1.26 5.64 0.05
C HIS A 170 2.16 5.48 1.26
#